data_c9a9e1520f8d1ccb0fd2143ccab69ddf
#
_entry.id   c9a9e1520f8d1ccb0fd2143ccab69ddf
#
_cell.length_a   1.000
_cell.length_b   1.000
_cell.length_c   1.000
_cell.angle_alpha   90.00
_cell.angle_beta   90.00
_cell.angle_gamma   90.00
#
_symmetry.space_group_name_H-M   'P 1'
#
loop_
_entity.id
_entity.type
_entity.pdbx_description
1 polymer ?
#
loop_
_entity_poly.entity_id
_entity_poly.type
_entity_poly.pdbx_seq_one_letter_code
_entity_poly.pdbx_strand_id
1 'polypeptide(L)'
;MRRLLFVALVLVAFSASGALGQASKAKPAPNAVIAFEKGDVTVEFWPGDAPNHVKNFLDLVRKGFYDGQRVHRVEPGFVVQFGDPQSKTLPMTDPRIGTGGPGYTIKGEFNKRPFDRGVLGMARTQDPDSAGSQVYLMLGPAHFLNNQYTAFGRVTKGMDVVDKIKVGDRIKSIKVVQK
;
A
#
# COMPACT_ATOMS: atom_id res chain seq x y z
N MET A 1 -51.16 -67.45 -25.04
CA MET A 1 -49.74 -67.28 -24.61
C MET A 1 -49.43 -65.81 -24.51
N ARG A 2 -49.47 -65.29 -23.25
CA ARG A 2 -49.19 -63.85 -22.97
C ARG A 2 -47.76 -63.72 -22.45
N ARG A 3 -46.92 -62.98 -23.19
CA ARG A 3 -45.53 -62.64 -22.80
C ARG A 3 -45.56 -61.35 -21.98
N LEU A 4 -45.22 -61.46 -20.69
CA LEU A 4 -44.95 -60.29 -19.84
C LEU A 4 -43.56 -59.75 -20.16
N LEU A 5 -43.48 -58.48 -20.61
CA LEU A 5 -42.23 -57.71 -20.65
C LEU A 5 -42.00 -57.08 -19.26
N PHE A 6 -40.90 -57.44 -18.61
CA PHE A 6 -40.39 -56.73 -17.43
C PHE A 6 -39.53 -55.55 -17.95
N VAL A 7 -39.98 -54.33 -17.66
CA VAL A 7 -39.18 -53.12 -17.85
C VAL A 7 -38.41 -52.87 -16.57
N ALA A 8 -37.10 -53.07 -16.61
CA ALA A 8 -36.21 -52.71 -15.51
C ALA A 8 -35.93 -51.20 -15.52
N LEU A 9 -36.42 -50.51 -14.49
CA LEU A 9 -36.16 -49.09 -14.27
C LEU A 9 -34.78 -48.95 -13.60
N VAL A 10 -33.77 -48.47 -14.32
CA VAL A 10 -32.44 -48.14 -13.76
C VAL A 10 -32.50 -46.73 -13.20
N LEU A 11 -32.49 -46.61 -11.87
CA LEU A 11 -32.33 -45.34 -11.15
C LEU A 11 -30.86 -44.97 -11.14
N VAL A 12 -30.46 -43.98 -11.95
CA VAL A 12 -29.13 -43.36 -11.89
C VAL A 12 -29.17 -42.32 -10.78
N ALA A 13 -28.56 -42.61 -9.65
CA ALA A 13 -28.34 -41.63 -8.60
C ALA A 13 -27.21 -40.69 -8.97
N PHE A 14 -27.54 -39.43 -9.32
CA PHE A 14 -26.57 -38.37 -9.50
C PHE A 14 -26.08 -37.88 -8.15
N SER A 15 -24.91 -38.33 -7.71
CA SER A 15 -24.23 -37.81 -6.53
C SER A 15 -23.60 -36.45 -6.90
N ALA A 16 -24.27 -35.35 -6.58
CA ALA A 16 -23.70 -34.02 -6.64
C ALA A 16 -22.66 -33.86 -5.54
N SER A 17 -21.39 -34.16 -5.81
CA SER A 17 -20.26 -33.78 -4.95
C SER A 17 -20.07 -32.28 -5.01
N GLY A 18 -20.69 -31.56 -4.09
CA GLY A 18 -20.43 -30.15 -3.85
C GLY A 18 -18.99 -29.96 -3.39
N ALA A 19 -18.12 -29.57 -4.29
CA ALA A 19 -16.79 -29.07 -3.95
C ALA A 19 -16.97 -27.73 -3.20
N LEU A 20 -17.04 -27.80 -1.87
CA LEU A 20 -16.86 -26.64 -1.01
C LEU A 20 -15.44 -26.11 -1.23
N GLY A 21 -15.32 -25.12 -2.12
CA GLY A 21 -14.10 -24.39 -2.33
C GLY A 21 -13.68 -23.78 -0.99
N GLN A 22 -12.68 -24.37 -0.36
CA GLN A 22 -11.99 -23.74 0.77
C GLN A 22 -11.39 -22.45 0.27
N ALA A 23 -12.03 -21.32 0.59
CA ALA A 23 -11.43 -20.01 0.47
C ALA A 23 -10.14 -20.04 1.31
N SER A 24 -9.00 -20.14 0.66
CA SER A 24 -7.70 -20.04 1.33
C SER A 24 -7.70 -18.72 2.07
N LYS A 25 -7.60 -18.74 3.40
CA LYS A 25 -7.40 -17.53 4.20
C LYS A 25 -6.11 -16.89 3.71
N ALA A 26 -6.24 -15.84 2.92
CA ALA A 26 -5.08 -15.08 2.46
C ALA A 26 -4.22 -14.72 3.67
N LYS A 27 -2.92 -15.03 3.59
CA LYS A 27 -1.97 -14.69 4.66
C LYS A 27 -2.09 -13.19 4.93
N PRO A 28 -2.27 -12.76 6.21
CA PRO A 28 -2.39 -11.35 6.52
C PRO A 28 -1.17 -10.59 5.95
N ALA A 29 -1.42 -9.42 5.36
CA ALA A 29 -0.34 -8.59 4.86
C ALA A 29 0.64 -8.27 5.98
N PRO A 30 1.94 -8.30 5.73
CA PRO A 30 2.93 -7.90 6.71
C PRO A 30 2.75 -6.41 7.03
N ASN A 31 3.18 -5.99 8.21
CA ASN A 31 3.32 -4.59 8.54
C ASN A 31 4.71 -4.10 8.12
N ALA A 32 4.93 -2.77 8.14
CA ALA A 32 6.27 -2.21 8.09
C ALA A 32 6.48 -1.23 9.23
N VAL A 33 7.72 -1.15 9.71
CA VAL A 33 8.17 -0.14 10.66
C VAL A 33 9.08 0.83 9.92
N ILE A 34 8.70 2.10 9.89
CA ILE A 34 9.48 3.20 9.34
C ILE A 34 10.20 3.85 10.51
N ALA A 35 11.52 3.66 10.59
CA ALA A 35 12.37 4.25 11.61
C ALA A 35 12.82 5.64 11.16
N PHE A 36 12.14 6.69 11.61
CA PHE A 36 12.59 8.07 11.46
C PHE A 36 13.61 8.45 12.57
N GLU A 37 14.32 9.54 12.38
CA GLU A 37 15.19 10.09 13.47
C GLU A 37 14.40 10.41 14.74
N LYS A 38 13.14 10.76 14.60
CA LYS A 38 12.23 11.15 15.69
C LYS A 38 11.49 10.00 16.38
N GLY A 39 11.61 8.78 15.84
CA GLY A 39 10.96 7.60 16.37
C GLY A 39 10.40 6.69 15.29
N ASP A 40 9.76 5.64 15.72
CA ASP A 40 9.23 4.60 14.85
C ASP A 40 7.74 4.81 14.53
N VAL A 41 7.39 4.57 13.28
CA VAL A 41 6.01 4.61 12.78
C VAL A 41 5.68 3.24 12.19
N THR A 42 4.67 2.56 12.74
CA THR A 42 4.19 1.28 12.20
C THR A 42 3.04 1.50 11.25
N VAL A 43 3.12 0.89 10.07
CA VAL A 43 2.07 0.92 9.05
C VAL A 43 1.57 -0.48 8.74
N GLU A 44 0.27 -0.62 8.52
CA GLU A 44 -0.37 -1.80 7.93
C GLU A 44 -0.78 -1.51 6.49
N PHE A 45 -0.89 -2.55 5.68
CA PHE A 45 -1.20 -2.40 4.25
C PHE A 45 -2.54 -3.02 3.88
N TRP A 46 -3.09 -2.56 2.75
CA TRP A 46 -4.38 -2.99 2.18
C TRP A 46 -4.20 -3.65 0.80
N PRO A 47 -3.62 -4.86 0.72
CA PRO A 47 -3.36 -5.54 -0.56
C PRO A 47 -4.64 -5.95 -1.31
N GLY A 48 -5.79 -6.00 -0.63
CA GLY A 48 -7.09 -6.21 -1.27
C GLY A 48 -7.58 -5.00 -2.06
N ASP A 49 -7.12 -3.79 -1.71
CA ASP A 49 -7.54 -2.53 -2.36
C ASP A 49 -6.48 -2.03 -3.36
N ALA A 50 -5.20 -2.30 -3.09
CA ALA A 50 -4.08 -1.81 -3.91
C ALA A 50 -2.91 -2.82 -3.93
N PRO A 51 -3.09 -4.01 -4.53
CA PRO A 51 -2.10 -5.09 -4.49
C PRO A 51 -0.74 -4.70 -5.11
N ASN A 52 -0.73 -3.98 -6.22
CA ASN A 52 0.50 -3.59 -6.91
C ASN A 52 1.25 -2.50 -6.13
N HIS A 53 0.56 -1.53 -5.53
CA HIS A 53 1.19 -0.50 -4.69
C HIS A 53 1.80 -1.10 -3.44
N VAL A 54 1.09 -1.99 -2.76
CA VAL A 54 1.61 -2.71 -1.59
C VAL A 54 2.84 -3.53 -1.96
N LYS A 55 2.76 -4.32 -3.05
CA LYS A 55 3.88 -5.11 -3.53
C LYS A 55 5.09 -4.24 -3.86
N ASN A 56 4.89 -3.18 -4.65
CA ASN A 56 5.94 -2.24 -5.05
C ASN A 56 6.63 -1.62 -3.83
N PHE A 57 5.86 -1.07 -2.89
CA PHE A 57 6.41 -0.47 -1.68
C PHE A 57 7.25 -1.48 -0.88
N LEU A 58 6.72 -2.68 -0.64
CA LEU A 58 7.43 -3.72 0.11
C LEU A 58 8.68 -4.21 -0.61
N ASP A 59 8.68 -4.30 -1.93
CA ASP A 59 9.87 -4.69 -2.71
C ASP A 59 10.96 -3.62 -2.64
N LEU A 60 10.59 -2.33 -2.71
CA LEU A 60 11.52 -1.23 -2.51
C LEU A 60 12.08 -1.22 -1.08
N VAL A 61 11.24 -1.49 -0.08
CA VAL A 61 11.67 -1.63 1.33
C VAL A 61 12.71 -2.75 1.47
N ARG A 62 12.47 -3.94 0.91
CA ARG A 62 13.40 -5.07 0.98
C ARG A 62 14.74 -4.78 0.31
N LYS A 63 14.76 -3.89 -0.69
CA LYS A 63 15.99 -3.43 -1.37
C LYS A 63 16.72 -2.31 -0.61
N GLY A 64 16.21 -1.86 0.55
CA GLY A 64 16.77 -0.71 1.28
C GLY A 64 16.64 0.62 0.52
N PHE A 65 15.71 0.70 -0.45
CA PHE A 65 15.56 1.88 -1.31
C PHE A 65 15.31 3.16 -0.52
N TYR A 66 14.53 3.09 0.55
CA TYR A 66 14.14 4.24 1.37
C TYR A 66 15.20 4.62 2.42
N ASP A 67 16.14 3.73 2.73
CA ASP A 67 17.12 3.95 3.79
C ASP A 67 18.00 5.15 3.49
N GLY A 68 18.11 6.06 4.45
CA GLY A 68 18.86 7.30 4.32
C GLY A 68 18.17 8.43 3.53
N GLN A 69 16.98 8.20 2.95
CA GLN A 69 16.20 9.27 2.35
C GLN A 69 15.70 10.25 3.40
N ARG A 70 15.35 11.45 2.95
CA ARG A 70 14.79 12.48 3.80
C ARG A 70 13.36 12.82 3.39
N VAL A 71 12.58 13.22 4.37
CA VAL A 71 11.27 13.82 4.12
C VAL A 71 11.48 15.12 3.34
N HIS A 72 10.87 15.22 2.17
CA HIS A 72 11.07 16.37 1.29
C HIS A 72 9.90 17.36 1.27
N ARG A 73 8.74 16.94 1.81
CA ARG A 73 7.57 17.82 1.90
C ARG A 73 6.79 17.54 3.20
N VAL A 74 6.46 18.62 3.89
CA VAL A 74 5.55 18.61 5.04
C VAL A 74 4.59 19.76 4.90
N GLU A 75 3.30 19.46 4.81
CA GLU A 75 2.21 20.44 4.80
C GLU A 75 1.39 20.25 6.07
N PRO A 76 1.44 21.17 7.02
CA PRO A 76 0.70 21.06 8.28
C PRO A 76 -0.78 20.80 8.09
N GLY A 77 -1.32 19.81 8.83
CA GLY A 77 -2.71 19.38 8.69
C GLY A 77 -3.03 18.59 7.43
N PHE A 78 -2.08 18.42 6.52
CA PHE A 78 -2.28 17.71 5.26
C PHE A 78 -1.40 16.46 5.15
N VAL A 79 -0.10 16.59 4.83
CA VAL A 79 0.76 15.42 4.54
C VAL A 79 2.20 15.57 5.03
N VAL A 80 2.83 14.40 5.29
CA VAL A 80 4.28 14.19 5.33
C VAL A 80 4.65 13.29 4.15
N GLN A 81 5.46 13.77 3.21
CA GLN A 81 5.81 13.06 1.97
C GLN A 81 7.30 12.75 1.89
N PHE A 82 7.62 11.53 1.47
CA PHE A 82 8.98 11.02 1.26
C PHE A 82 9.00 10.03 0.10
N GLY A 83 10.17 9.46 -0.21
CA GLY A 83 10.30 8.42 -1.25
C GLY A 83 11.05 8.90 -2.49
N ASP A 84 11.61 10.12 -2.49
CA ASP A 84 12.49 10.61 -3.51
C ASP A 84 13.94 10.21 -3.20
N PRO A 85 14.59 9.35 -4.03
CA PRO A 85 15.98 8.92 -3.81
C PRO A 85 17.00 10.06 -3.88
N GLN A 86 16.70 11.16 -4.60
CA GLN A 86 17.56 12.33 -4.68
C GLN A 86 17.73 13.01 -3.32
N SER A 87 16.75 12.86 -2.42
CA SER A 87 16.81 13.39 -1.07
C SER A 87 17.93 12.82 -0.21
N LYS A 88 18.58 11.73 -0.63
CA LYS A 88 19.75 11.16 0.08
C LYS A 88 20.95 12.09 0.02
N THR A 89 21.17 12.73 -1.10
CA THR A 89 22.43 13.45 -1.42
C THR A 89 22.24 14.92 -1.74
N LEU A 90 21.16 15.30 -2.44
CA LEU A 90 20.95 16.68 -2.85
C LEU A 90 20.53 17.57 -1.66
N PRO A 91 20.92 18.86 -1.64
CA PRO A 91 20.35 19.82 -0.69
C PRO A 91 18.81 19.83 -0.77
N MET A 92 18.12 20.04 0.35
CA MET A 92 16.64 20.07 0.34
C MET A 92 16.05 21.26 -0.42
N THR A 93 16.89 22.26 -0.76
CA THR A 93 16.55 23.42 -1.60
C THR A 93 16.77 23.17 -3.08
N ASP A 94 17.33 22.02 -3.47
CA ASP A 94 17.56 21.69 -4.89
C ASP A 94 16.21 21.49 -5.60
N PRO A 95 15.97 22.14 -6.75
CA PRO A 95 14.68 22.08 -7.45
C PRO A 95 14.32 20.69 -7.98
N ARG A 96 15.27 19.76 -8.03
CA ARG A 96 15.02 18.36 -8.39
C ARG A 96 14.38 17.56 -7.27
N ILE A 97 14.45 18.03 -6.03
CA ILE A 97 13.83 17.34 -4.89
C ILE A 97 12.30 17.26 -5.10
N GLY A 98 11.76 16.08 -4.92
CA GLY A 98 10.33 15.77 -5.15
C GLY A 98 10.03 15.29 -6.58
N THR A 99 11.04 15.25 -7.47
CA THR A 99 10.85 14.76 -8.86
C THR A 99 11.40 13.35 -9.10
N GLY A 100 12.16 12.79 -8.13
CA GLY A 100 12.81 11.51 -8.27
C GLY A 100 11.86 10.31 -8.00
N GLY A 101 12.28 9.15 -8.49
CA GLY A 101 11.54 7.89 -8.36
C GLY A 101 12.44 6.67 -8.52
N PRO A 102 11.86 5.47 -8.59
CA PRO A 102 12.61 4.21 -8.64
C PRO A 102 13.14 3.85 -10.04
N GLY A 103 12.93 4.71 -11.04
CA GLY A 103 13.30 4.47 -12.45
C GLY A 103 12.20 3.78 -13.27
N TYR A 104 11.00 3.64 -12.71
CA TYR A 104 9.81 3.11 -13.37
C TYR A 104 8.54 3.69 -12.74
N THR A 105 7.40 3.46 -13.38
CA THR A 105 6.08 3.82 -12.84
C THR A 105 5.18 2.61 -12.73
N ILE A 106 4.10 2.73 -11.94
CA ILE A 106 3.05 1.73 -11.78
C ILE A 106 1.68 2.37 -11.99
N LYS A 107 0.73 1.58 -12.47
CA LYS A 107 -0.65 2.03 -12.71
C LYS A 107 -1.35 2.39 -11.40
N GLY A 108 -2.20 3.43 -11.45
CA GLY A 108 -3.05 3.81 -10.33
C GLY A 108 -4.02 2.71 -9.91
N GLU A 109 -4.20 2.53 -8.61
CA GLU A 109 -5.18 1.62 -8.00
C GLU A 109 -6.12 2.43 -7.10
N PHE A 110 -6.84 3.38 -7.74
CA PHE A 110 -7.77 4.26 -7.03
C PHE A 110 -8.89 3.44 -6.40
N ASN A 111 -9.19 3.72 -5.14
CA ASN A 111 -10.12 2.93 -4.36
C ASN A 111 -10.96 3.81 -3.43
N LYS A 112 -11.95 3.19 -2.76
CA LYS A 112 -12.94 3.88 -1.94
C LYS A 112 -12.46 4.18 -0.50
N ARG A 113 -11.19 3.90 -0.17
CA ARG A 113 -10.65 4.22 1.15
C ARG A 113 -10.61 5.72 1.33
N PRO A 114 -11.25 6.27 2.37
CA PRO A 114 -11.19 7.70 2.62
C PRO A 114 -9.77 8.11 3.04
N PHE A 115 -9.32 9.26 2.54
CA PHE A 115 -8.04 9.84 2.95
C PHE A 115 -8.19 10.56 4.29
N ASP A 116 -8.37 9.77 5.35
CA ASP A 116 -8.39 10.24 6.73
C ASP A 116 -6.97 10.33 7.31
N ARG A 117 -6.84 10.99 8.46
CA ARG A 117 -5.58 11.06 9.21
C ARG A 117 -4.96 9.67 9.40
N GLY A 118 -3.66 9.55 9.12
CA GLY A 118 -2.88 8.34 9.24
C GLY A 118 -2.89 7.45 7.98
N VAL A 119 -3.71 7.72 6.97
CA VAL A 119 -3.70 6.97 5.71
C VAL A 119 -2.37 7.15 4.99
N LEU A 120 -1.85 6.06 4.43
CA LEU A 120 -0.69 6.01 3.55
C LEU A 120 -1.16 6.05 2.11
N GLY A 121 -0.84 7.12 1.41
CA GLY A 121 -1.17 7.34 0.00
C GLY A 121 0.05 7.34 -0.90
N MET A 122 -0.15 7.02 -2.16
CA MET A 122 0.90 7.06 -3.19
C MET A 122 0.83 8.38 -3.95
N ALA A 123 1.96 9.10 -4.01
CA ALA A 123 2.09 10.32 -4.80
C ALA A 123 2.21 10.01 -6.29
N ARG A 124 1.72 10.92 -7.11
CA ARG A 124 1.77 10.87 -8.58
C ARG A 124 1.83 12.28 -9.18
N THR A 125 2.16 12.37 -10.45
CA THR A 125 1.97 13.58 -11.25
C THR A 125 0.52 13.73 -11.71
N GLN A 126 0.22 14.54 -12.70
CA GLN A 126 -1.11 14.61 -13.30
C GLN A 126 -1.48 13.30 -14.02
N ASP A 127 -0.50 12.57 -14.55
CA ASP A 127 -0.70 11.24 -15.12
C ASP A 127 -1.09 10.25 -14.00
N PRO A 128 -2.26 9.60 -14.09
CA PRO A 128 -2.74 8.63 -13.09
C PRO A 128 -1.81 7.41 -12.95
N ASP A 129 -1.02 7.09 -13.97
CA ASP A 129 -0.13 5.93 -14.03
C ASP A 129 1.35 6.29 -13.79
N SER A 130 1.62 7.45 -13.17
CA SER A 130 2.96 7.95 -12.86
C SER A 130 3.45 7.65 -11.45
N ALA A 131 2.71 6.86 -10.68
CA ALA A 131 3.13 6.45 -9.34
C ALA A 131 4.46 5.67 -9.38
N GLY A 132 5.34 5.88 -8.39
CA GLY A 132 6.64 5.22 -8.34
C GLY A 132 7.01 4.81 -6.91
N SER A 133 7.82 5.64 -6.26
CA SER A 133 8.29 5.39 -4.89
C SER A 133 7.83 6.43 -3.87
N GLN A 134 7.34 7.59 -4.32
CA GLN A 134 6.96 8.64 -3.39
C GLN A 134 5.62 8.35 -2.72
N VAL A 135 5.60 8.42 -1.41
CA VAL A 135 4.43 8.15 -0.56
C VAL A 135 4.22 9.28 0.42
N TYR A 136 3.00 9.42 0.90
CA TYR A 136 2.67 10.39 1.93
C TYR A 136 1.82 9.79 3.04
N LEU A 137 2.05 10.26 4.25
CA LEU A 137 1.25 9.98 5.45
C LEU A 137 0.33 11.18 5.69
N MET A 138 -0.97 10.92 5.83
CA MET A 138 -1.96 11.98 6.08
C MET A 138 -1.86 12.51 7.50
N LEU A 139 -1.73 13.84 7.67
CA LEU A 139 -1.80 14.52 8.96
C LEU A 139 -3.23 14.91 9.35
N GLY A 140 -4.12 15.03 8.39
CA GLY A 140 -5.55 15.32 8.55
C GLY A 140 -6.37 14.72 7.41
N PRO A 141 -7.71 14.81 7.46
CA PRO A 141 -8.57 14.33 6.39
C PRO A 141 -8.45 15.20 5.13
N ALA A 142 -8.42 14.55 3.96
CA ALA A 142 -8.39 15.22 2.66
C ALA A 142 -9.25 14.44 1.65
N HIS A 143 -10.55 14.47 1.85
CA HIS A 143 -11.50 13.66 1.08
C HIS A 143 -11.57 14.02 -0.42
N PHE A 144 -11.04 15.18 -0.82
CA PHE A 144 -10.88 15.53 -2.24
C PHE A 144 -9.87 14.62 -2.98
N LEU A 145 -9.05 13.83 -2.26
CA LEU A 145 -8.16 12.82 -2.84
C LEU A 145 -8.87 11.48 -3.09
N ASN A 146 -10.07 11.28 -2.51
CA ASN A 146 -10.82 10.03 -2.64
C ASN A 146 -11.08 9.71 -4.12
N ASN A 147 -10.89 8.44 -4.49
CA ASN A 147 -11.02 7.94 -5.87
C ASN A 147 -10.09 8.60 -6.91
N GLN A 148 -9.17 9.48 -6.50
CA GLN A 148 -8.21 10.14 -7.39
C GLN A 148 -6.75 9.75 -7.08
N TYR A 149 -6.51 9.20 -5.90
CA TYR A 149 -5.21 8.70 -5.48
C TYR A 149 -5.35 7.29 -4.91
N THR A 150 -4.24 6.56 -4.89
CA THR A 150 -4.20 5.21 -4.32
C THR A 150 -3.91 5.27 -2.83
N ALA A 151 -4.89 4.93 -2.00
CA ALA A 151 -4.70 4.65 -0.59
C ALA A 151 -4.34 3.16 -0.44
N PHE A 152 -3.20 2.82 0.17
CA PHE A 152 -2.72 1.45 0.21
C PHE A 152 -2.31 0.95 1.60
N GLY A 153 -2.49 1.77 2.64
CA GLY A 153 -2.22 1.41 4.02
C GLY A 153 -2.57 2.53 4.99
N ARG A 154 -2.25 2.30 6.26
CA ARG A 154 -2.38 3.33 7.30
C ARG A 154 -1.38 3.13 8.44
N VAL A 155 -1.12 4.19 9.15
CA VAL A 155 -0.39 4.18 10.42
C VAL A 155 -1.24 3.49 11.50
N THR A 156 -0.64 2.54 12.22
CA THR A 156 -1.25 1.85 13.35
C THR A 156 -0.61 2.24 14.69
N LYS A 157 0.65 2.74 14.65
CA LYS A 157 1.38 3.25 15.82
C LYS A 157 2.31 4.38 15.38
N GLY A 158 2.54 5.36 16.25
CA GLY A 158 3.52 6.43 16.03
C GLY A 158 2.98 7.65 15.28
N MET A 159 1.65 7.92 15.29
CA MET A 159 1.11 9.16 14.73
C MET A 159 1.65 10.41 15.43
N ASP A 160 1.96 10.33 16.72
CA ASP A 160 2.62 11.40 17.48
C ASP A 160 4.07 11.66 17.01
N VAL A 161 4.73 10.66 16.45
CA VAL A 161 6.02 10.80 15.77
C VAL A 161 5.82 11.51 14.43
N VAL A 162 4.82 11.09 13.63
CA VAL A 162 4.51 11.71 12.33
C VAL A 162 4.23 13.21 12.47
N ASP A 163 3.52 13.62 13.53
CA ASP A 163 3.21 15.04 13.82
C ASP A 163 4.45 15.92 14.08
N LYS A 164 5.55 15.31 14.49
CA LYS A 164 6.80 16.01 14.82
C LYS A 164 7.80 16.05 13.65
N ILE A 165 7.50 15.34 12.55
CA ILE A 165 8.37 15.26 11.38
C ILE A 165 8.46 16.62 10.69
N LYS A 166 9.66 16.96 10.24
CA LYS A 166 9.96 18.17 9.48
C LYS A 166 10.65 17.84 8.16
N VAL A 167 10.61 18.77 7.24
CA VAL A 167 11.43 18.68 6.00
C VAL A 167 12.90 18.51 6.38
N GLY A 168 13.57 17.54 5.76
CA GLY A 168 14.94 17.17 6.04
C GLY A 168 15.12 16.04 7.06
N ASP A 169 14.11 15.69 7.86
CA ASP A 169 14.19 14.56 8.79
C ASP A 169 14.44 13.26 8.01
N ARG A 170 15.36 12.44 8.54
CA ARG A 170 15.87 11.26 7.85
C ARG A 170 15.07 10.01 8.21
N ILE A 171 14.86 9.17 7.19
CA ILE A 171 14.46 7.77 7.34
C ILE A 171 15.73 6.96 7.56
N LYS A 172 15.90 6.40 8.77
CA LYS A 172 17.05 5.52 9.08
C LYS A 172 16.93 4.20 8.33
N SER A 173 15.75 3.60 8.38
CA SER A 173 15.43 2.36 7.65
C SER A 173 13.91 2.13 7.62
N ILE A 174 13.48 1.29 6.68
CA ILE A 174 12.13 0.70 6.73
C ILE A 174 12.28 -0.81 6.76
N LYS A 175 11.59 -1.48 7.70
CA LYS A 175 11.65 -2.93 7.85
C LYS A 175 10.27 -3.57 7.77
N VAL A 176 10.17 -4.64 7.00
CA VAL A 176 8.96 -5.47 6.95
C VAL A 176 8.92 -6.33 8.21
N VAL A 177 7.79 -6.32 8.92
CA VAL A 177 7.56 -7.13 10.11
C VAL A 177 6.34 -8.02 9.91
N GLN A 178 6.43 -9.27 10.38
CA GLN A 178 5.30 -10.19 10.35
C GLN A 178 4.26 -9.73 11.39
N LYS A 179 2.97 -9.91 11.06
CA LYS A 179 1.88 -9.77 12.04
C LYS A 179 1.90 -10.93 13.01
#